data_a599e7427190420c825dc989aec03c1e
#
_entry.id   a599e7427190420c825dc989aec03c1e
#
_cell.length_a   1.000
_cell.length_b   1.000
_cell.length_c   1.000
_cell.angle_alpha   90.00
_cell.angle_beta   90.00
_cell.angle_gamma   90.00
#
_symmetry.space_group_name_H-M   'P 1'
#
loop_
_entity.id
_entity.type
_entity.pdbx_description
1 polymer ?
#
loop_
_entity_poly.entity_id
_entity_poly.type
_entity_poly.pdbx_seq_one_letter_code
_entity_poly.pdbx_strand_id
1 'polypeptide(L)'
;MKQKANNFQQMRDLTLAQQGAIAATLLERMLPNYQLFSEVSQFGDPQLVRKILDLCWEWLTVPKAKINFERLAEELELATPEVNHYDMFGVYPAVDCATALDMMLNGISQQDGAEFINVAKISQATVARLVEYQAADAEITTEAELKKLVRDD
;
A
#
# COMPACT_ATOMS: atom_id res chain seq x y z
N MET A 1 24.16 -9.65 -8.50
CA MET A 1 24.02 -9.78 -7.54
C MET A 1 23.55 -9.03 -6.30
N LYS A 2 24.20 -8.08 -5.79
CA LYS A 2 23.88 -7.41 -4.53
C LYS A 2 22.82 -6.31 -4.65
N GLN A 3 22.36 -6.02 -5.88
CA GLN A 3 21.51 -4.85 -6.14
C GLN A 3 20.14 -4.90 -5.44
N LYS A 4 19.50 -6.07 -5.38
CA LYS A 4 18.20 -6.18 -4.71
C LYS A 4 18.30 -6.00 -3.20
N ALA A 5 19.35 -6.52 -2.58
CA ALA A 5 19.59 -6.34 -1.16
C ALA A 5 19.96 -4.90 -0.83
N ASN A 6 20.50 -4.15 -1.81
CA ASN A 6 20.96 -2.80 -1.63
C ASN A 6 19.85 -1.73 -1.72
N ASN A 7 18.67 -2.07 -2.26
CA ASN A 7 17.59 -1.09 -2.41
C ASN A 7 17.13 -0.54 -1.06
N PHE A 8 16.85 -1.40 -0.10
CA PHE A 8 16.46 -0.96 1.24
C PHE A 8 17.64 -0.34 1.98
N GLN A 9 18.84 -0.86 1.77
CA GLN A 9 20.04 -0.27 2.38
C GLN A 9 20.30 1.12 1.83
N GLN A 10 20.14 1.33 0.52
CA GLN A 10 20.28 2.66 -0.07
C GLN A 10 19.25 3.62 0.51
N MET A 11 18.02 3.16 0.73
CA MET A 11 16.99 3.98 1.37
C MET A 11 17.37 4.33 2.81
N ARG A 12 17.97 3.39 3.57
CA ARG A 12 18.42 3.64 4.94
C ARG A 12 19.50 4.71 5.01
N ASP A 13 20.29 4.86 3.96
CA ASP A 13 21.37 5.84 3.89
C ASP A 13 20.89 7.24 3.53
N LEU A 14 19.61 7.41 3.21
CA LEU A 14 19.03 8.71 2.89
C LEU A 14 18.63 9.48 4.15
N THR A 15 18.37 10.77 4.00
CA THR A 15 17.82 11.58 5.09
C THR A 15 16.41 11.16 5.43
N LEU A 16 15.96 11.53 6.62
CA LEU A 16 14.59 11.25 7.05
C LEU A 16 13.56 11.83 6.07
N ALA A 17 13.79 13.07 5.62
CA ALA A 17 12.89 13.72 4.66
C ALA A 17 12.83 12.97 3.32
N GLN A 18 14.00 12.52 2.84
CA GLN A 18 14.06 11.75 1.60
C GLN A 18 13.35 10.40 1.74
N GLN A 19 13.56 9.72 2.86
CA GLN A 19 12.87 8.46 3.16
C GLN A 19 11.36 8.65 3.20
N GLY A 20 10.90 9.72 3.84
CA GLY A 20 9.49 10.05 3.89
C GLY A 20 8.91 10.36 2.52
N ALA A 21 9.64 11.07 1.67
CA ALA A 21 9.20 11.38 0.31
C ALA A 21 9.04 10.12 -0.54
N ILE A 22 9.97 9.18 -0.41
CA ILE A 22 9.88 7.89 -1.11
C ILE A 22 8.64 7.13 -0.61
N ALA A 23 8.45 7.04 0.70
CA ALA A 23 7.30 6.35 1.28
C ALA A 23 5.99 6.95 0.80
N ALA A 24 5.87 8.28 0.80
CA ALA A 24 4.66 8.96 0.32
C ALA A 24 4.40 8.70 -1.16
N THR A 25 5.45 8.67 -1.98
CA THR A 25 5.34 8.36 -3.41
C THR A 25 4.83 6.94 -3.63
N LEU A 26 5.33 5.98 -2.85
CA LEU A 26 4.87 4.60 -2.93
C LEU A 26 3.41 4.48 -2.49
N LEU A 27 3.01 5.21 -1.47
CA LEU A 27 1.62 5.26 -1.03
C LEU A 27 0.69 5.82 -2.10
N GLU A 28 1.13 6.81 -2.87
CA GLU A 28 0.34 7.31 -4.02
C GLU A 28 0.01 6.19 -5.01
N ARG A 29 0.93 5.26 -5.19
CA ARG A 29 0.73 4.11 -6.09
C ARG A 29 -0.17 3.04 -5.47
N MET A 30 -0.25 2.96 -4.16
CA MET A 30 -1.09 2.00 -3.44
C MET A 30 -2.52 2.48 -3.28
N LEU A 31 -2.74 3.78 -3.29
CA LEU A 31 -4.05 4.38 -3.03
C LEU A 31 -5.15 3.88 -3.98
N PRO A 32 -4.92 3.74 -5.30
CA PRO A 32 -5.95 3.21 -6.19
C PRO A 32 -6.46 1.82 -5.80
N ASN A 33 -5.61 0.99 -5.20
CA ASN A 33 -6.03 -0.34 -4.72
C ASN A 33 -7.08 -0.22 -3.61
N TYR A 34 -6.89 0.71 -2.69
CA TYR A 34 -7.86 0.98 -1.63
C TYR A 34 -9.16 1.54 -2.21
N GLN A 35 -9.06 2.49 -3.13
CA GLN A 35 -10.22 3.12 -3.75
C GLN A 35 -11.08 2.09 -4.48
N LEU A 36 -10.46 1.22 -5.27
CA LEU A 36 -11.17 0.17 -5.99
C LEU A 36 -11.88 -0.78 -5.04
N PHE A 37 -11.19 -1.24 -4.00
CA PHE A 37 -11.78 -2.12 -3.00
C PHE A 37 -13.00 -1.45 -2.33
N SER A 38 -12.85 -0.18 -1.97
CA SER A 38 -13.93 0.57 -1.32
C SER A 38 -15.15 0.69 -2.23
N GLU A 39 -14.96 0.93 -3.52
CA GLU A 39 -16.06 1.00 -4.49
C GLU A 39 -16.79 -0.33 -4.61
N VAL A 40 -16.05 -1.43 -4.71
CA VAL A 40 -16.62 -2.75 -4.91
C VAL A 40 -17.29 -3.27 -3.64
N SER A 41 -16.65 -3.09 -2.49
CA SER A 41 -17.13 -3.64 -1.22
C SER A 41 -18.11 -2.73 -0.50
N GLN A 42 -18.19 -1.45 -0.87
CA GLN A 42 -18.96 -0.42 -0.17
C GLN A 42 -18.50 -0.22 1.27
N PHE A 43 -17.25 -0.57 1.56
CA PHE A 43 -16.61 -0.35 2.86
C PHE A 43 -15.49 0.67 2.72
N GLY A 44 -15.27 1.42 3.80
CA GLY A 44 -14.11 2.29 3.91
C GLY A 44 -14.41 3.73 3.58
N ASP A 45 -13.34 4.52 3.53
CA ASP A 45 -13.42 5.96 3.33
C ASP A 45 -12.24 6.43 2.48
N PRO A 46 -12.35 6.35 1.15
CA PRO A 46 -11.26 6.77 0.26
C PRO A 46 -10.88 8.25 0.41
N GLN A 47 -11.84 9.10 0.73
CA GLN A 47 -11.56 10.52 0.93
C GLN A 47 -10.70 10.75 2.16
N LEU A 48 -10.95 10.01 3.23
CA LEU A 48 -10.12 10.06 4.44
C LEU A 48 -8.70 9.59 4.14
N VAL A 49 -8.54 8.47 3.44
CA VAL A 49 -7.23 7.92 3.08
C VAL A 49 -6.46 8.94 2.24
N ARG A 50 -7.12 9.56 1.25
CA ARG A 50 -6.52 10.62 0.43
C ARG A 50 -6.09 11.81 1.31
N LYS A 51 -6.96 12.25 2.20
CA LYS A 51 -6.68 13.37 3.10
C LYS A 51 -5.46 13.08 3.98
N ILE A 52 -5.38 11.88 4.54
CA ILE A 52 -4.27 11.50 5.40
C ILE A 52 -2.95 11.57 4.62
N LEU A 53 -2.93 11.03 3.41
CA LEU A 53 -1.72 11.07 2.58
C LEU A 53 -1.36 12.51 2.19
N ASP A 54 -2.34 13.35 1.90
CA ASP A 54 -2.09 14.77 1.61
C ASP A 54 -1.46 15.47 2.82
N LEU A 55 -1.90 15.15 4.03
CA LEU A 55 -1.31 15.70 5.26
C LEU A 55 0.12 15.20 5.47
N CYS A 56 0.43 13.97 5.07
CA CYS A 56 1.82 13.49 5.09
C CYS A 56 2.70 14.31 4.14
N TRP A 57 2.20 14.63 2.94
CA TRP A 57 2.90 15.51 2.01
C TRP A 57 3.09 16.91 2.60
N GLU A 58 2.08 17.43 3.29
CA GLU A 58 2.18 18.73 3.95
C GLU A 58 3.30 18.72 4.98
N TRP A 59 3.41 17.67 5.79
CA TRP A 59 4.51 17.53 6.75
C TRP A 59 5.88 17.56 6.06
N LEU A 60 5.98 16.94 4.89
CA LEU A 60 7.24 16.87 4.14
C LEU A 60 7.62 18.21 3.50
N THR A 61 6.64 19.07 3.18
CA THR A 61 6.86 20.27 2.37
C THR A 61 6.69 21.58 3.15
N VAL A 62 5.95 21.56 4.25
CA VAL A 62 5.70 22.76 5.05
C VAL A 62 6.39 22.62 6.39
N PRO A 63 7.48 23.37 6.64
CA PRO A 63 8.18 23.31 7.93
C PRO A 63 7.23 23.66 9.08
N LYS A 64 7.31 22.87 10.15
CA LYS A 64 6.53 23.08 11.38
C LYS A 64 5.00 22.97 11.21
N ALA A 65 4.53 22.27 10.18
CA ALA A 65 3.11 21.99 10.06
C ALA A 65 2.60 21.26 11.30
N LYS A 66 1.50 21.75 11.87
CA LYS A 66 0.89 21.15 13.06
C LYS A 66 -0.21 20.20 12.64
N ILE A 67 0.07 18.91 12.75
CA ILE A 67 -0.85 17.86 12.33
C ILE A 67 -0.98 16.86 13.47
N ASN A 68 -2.22 16.51 13.80
CA ASN A 68 -2.48 15.52 14.85
C ASN A 68 -2.46 14.12 14.25
N PHE A 69 -1.27 13.54 14.17
CA PHE A 69 -1.10 12.21 13.55
C PHE A 69 -1.74 11.08 14.35
N GLU A 70 -1.83 11.21 15.68
CA GLU A 70 -2.52 10.20 16.50
C GLU A 70 -4.00 10.09 16.16
N ARG A 71 -4.66 11.23 15.99
CA ARG A 71 -6.06 11.26 15.60
C ARG A 71 -6.28 10.67 14.22
N LEU A 72 -5.38 10.98 13.28
CA LEU A 72 -5.46 10.42 11.94
C LEU A 72 -5.28 8.90 11.96
N ALA A 73 -4.39 8.38 12.80
CA ALA A 73 -4.20 6.94 12.94
C ALA A 73 -5.45 6.26 13.49
N GLU A 74 -6.14 6.87 14.45
CA GLU A 74 -7.39 6.34 14.98
C GLU A 74 -8.48 6.31 13.91
N GLU A 75 -8.62 7.38 13.13
CA GLU A 75 -9.59 7.42 12.04
C GLU A 75 -9.27 6.38 10.95
N LEU A 76 -7.99 6.22 10.65
CA LEU A 76 -7.52 5.24 9.65
C LEU A 76 -7.84 3.81 10.09
N GLU A 77 -7.72 3.51 11.36
CA GLU A 77 -8.04 2.18 11.89
C GLU A 77 -9.49 1.81 11.56
N LEU A 78 -10.41 2.75 11.72
CA LEU A 78 -11.82 2.53 11.40
C LEU A 78 -12.07 2.32 9.91
N ALA A 79 -11.20 2.86 9.05
CA ALA A 79 -11.29 2.73 7.60
C ALA A 79 -10.49 1.54 7.06
N THR A 80 -9.84 0.77 7.92
CA THR A 80 -9.04 -0.40 7.53
C THR A 80 -9.94 -1.63 7.52
N PRO A 81 -10.07 -2.34 6.38
CA PRO A 81 -10.92 -3.51 6.33
C PRO A 81 -10.30 -4.70 7.07
N GLU A 82 -11.15 -5.60 7.55
CA GLU A 82 -10.70 -6.85 8.12
C GLU A 82 -10.73 -7.93 7.04
N VAL A 83 -9.59 -8.57 6.82
CA VAL A 83 -9.40 -9.55 5.75
C VAL A 83 -10.45 -10.66 5.83
N ASN A 84 -10.77 -11.12 7.05
CA ASN A 84 -11.68 -12.24 7.24
C ASN A 84 -13.13 -11.95 6.90
N HIS A 85 -13.50 -10.68 6.70
CA HIS A 85 -14.86 -10.29 6.36
C HIS A 85 -15.12 -10.30 4.85
N TYR A 86 -14.11 -10.57 4.02
CA TYR A 86 -14.23 -10.44 2.56
C TYR A 86 -13.59 -11.64 1.86
N ASP A 87 -14.27 -12.15 0.84
CA ASP A 87 -13.78 -13.24 0.00
C ASP A 87 -13.05 -12.75 -1.25
N MET A 88 -13.06 -11.45 -1.51
CA MET A 88 -12.43 -10.90 -2.71
C MET A 88 -10.95 -10.65 -2.48
N PHE A 89 -10.13 -10.93 -3.51
CA PHE A 89 -8.68 -10.73 -3.44
C PHE A 89 -8.31 -9.26 -3.17
N GLY A 90 -9.11 -8.32 -3.67
CA GLY A 90 -8.86 -6.88 -3.51
C GLY A 90 -8.75 -6.40 -2.07
N VAL A 91 -9.20 -7.20 -1.08
CA VAL A 91 -9.05 -6.83 0.33
C VAL A 91 -7.58 -6.78 0.73
N TYR A 92 -6.73 -7.63 0.18
CA TYR A 92 -5.32 -7.69 0.56
C TYR A 92 -4.56 -6.42 0.17
N PRO A 93 -4.58 -5.94 -1.09
CA PRO A 93 -3.91 -4.68 -1.40
C PRO A 93 -4.54 -3.48 -0.70
N ALA A 94 -5.84 -3.53 -0.38
CA ALA A 94 -6.47 -2.45 0.39
C ALA A 94 -5.96 -2.41 1.83
N VAL A 95 -5.84 -3.56 2.49
CA VAL A 95 -5.25 -3.65 3.83
C VAL A 95 -3.79 -3.23 3.79
N ASP A 96 -3.04 -3.64 2.78
CA ASP A 96 -1.64 -3.24 2.61
C ASP A 96 -1.52 -1.72 2.53
N CYS A 97 -2.39 -1.06 1.77
CA CYS A 97 -2.40 0.39 1.65
C CYS A 97 -2.64 1.06 3.01
N ALA A 98 -3.68 0.62 3.73
CA ALA A 98 -4.01 1.18 5.04
C ALA A 98 -2.89 0.94 6.05
N THR A 99 -2.30 -0.25 6.06
CA THR A 99 -1.19 -0.60 6.95
C THR A 99 0.04 0.24 6.65
N ALA A 100 0.37 0.41 5.36
CA ALA A 100 1.50 1.23 4.96
C ALA A 100 1.29 2.69 5.34
N LEU A 101 0.06 3.21 5.20
CA LEU A 101 -0.25 4.57 5.60
C LEU A 101 -0.13 4.77 7.10
N ASP A 102 -0.55 3.77 7.89
CA ASP A 102 -0.36 3.80 9.35
C ASP A 102 1.13 3.83 9.72
N MET A 103 1.95 3.04 9.04
CA MET A 103 3.41 3.09 9.22
C MET A 103 3.98 4.45 8.85
N MET A 104 3.46 5.07 7.80
CA MET A 104 3.86 6.43 7.42
C MET A 104 3.57 7.42 8.55
N LEU A 105 2.38 7.35 9.14
CA LEU A 105 2.01 8.21 10.26
C LEU A 105 2.92 7.99 11.47
N ASN A 106 3.26 6.73 11.78
CA ASN A 106 4.20 6.41 12.84
C ASN A 106 5.59 6.97 12.55
N GLY A 107 6.06 6.82 11.33
CA GLY A 107 7.38 7.32 10.92
C GLY A 107 7.49 8.82 11.10
N ILE A 108 6.43 9.55 10.77
CA ILE A 108 6.38 11.00 10.95
C ILE A 108 6.32 11.35 12.45
N SER A 109 5.42 10.72 13.18
CA SER A 109 5.19 11.01 14.61
C SER A 109 6.43 10.72 15.45
N GLN A 110 7.11 9.61 15.18
CA GLN A 110 8.28 9.16 15.92
C GLN A 110 9.59 9.63 15.29
N GLN A 111 9.54 10.26 14.13
CA GLN A 111 10.72 10.60 13.31
C GLN A 111 11.61 9.39 13.11
N ASP A 112 10.98 8.28 12.74
CA ASP A 112 11.62 6.96 12.62
C ASP A 112 11.67 6.53 11.16
N GLY A 113 12.87 6.59 10.57
CA GLY A 113 13.08 6.20 9.17
C GLY A 113 12.81 4.72 8.92
N ALA A 114 12.94 3.86 9.94
CA ALA A 114 12.64 2.43 9.79
C ALA A 114 11.18 2.21 9.39
N GLU A 115 10.25 3.03 9.87
CA GLU A 115 8.85 2.94 9.49
C GLU A 115 8.64 3.30 8.00
N PHE A 116 9.38 4.28 7.49
CA PHE A 116 9.32 4.62 6.07
C PHE A 116 9.84 3.48 5.19
N ILE A 117 10.87 2.77 5.66
CA ILE A 117 11.40 1.59 4.98
C ILE A 117 10.37 0.45 5.01
N ASN A 118 9.62 0.31 6.10
CA ASN A 118 8.54 -0.66 6.19
C ASN A 118 7.45 -0.39 5.15
N VAL A 119 7.15 0.88 4.86
CA VAL A 119 6.24 1.25 3.76
C VAL A 119 6.76 0.68 2.44
N ALA A 120 8.04 0.85 2.16
CA ALA A 120 8.64 0.33 0.93
C ALA A 120 8.56 -1.20 0.86
N LYS A 121 8.76 -1.88 1.98
CA LYS A 121 8.66 -3.34 2.04
C LYS A 121 7.23 -3.83 1.76
N ILE A 122 6.24 -3.16 2.34
CA ILE A 122 4.83 -3.51 2.07
C ILE A 122 4.49 -3.25 0.61
N SER A 123 4.91 -2.12 0.05
CA SER A 123 4.66 -1.80 -1.36
C SER A 123 5.22 -2.87 -2.28
N GLN A 124 6.44 -3.33 -2.02
CA GLN A 124 7.05 -4.39 -2.80
C GLN A 124 6.28 -5.72 -2.67
N ALA A 125 5.88 -6.06 -1.44
CA ALA A 125 5.10 -7.27 -1.19
C ALA A 125 3.74 -7.23 -1.87
N THR A 126 3.09 -6.06 -1.92
CA THR A 126 1.82 -5.88 -2.60
C THR A 126 1.95 -6.15 -4.09
N VAL A 127 2.99 -5.57 -4.73
CA VAL A 127 3.24 -5.78 -6.16
C VAL A 127 3.49 -7.26 -6.45
N ALA A 128 4.32 -7.93 -5.63
CA ALA A 128 4.62 -9.34 -5.81
C ALA A 128 3.34 -10.19 -5.72
N ARG A 129 2.48 -9.89 -4.75
CA ARG A 129 1.21 -10.61 -4.58
C ARG A 129 0.29 -10.42 -5.77
N LEU A 130 0.19 -9.18 -6.30
CA LEU A 130 -0.64 -8.88 -7.46
C LEU A 130 -0.12 -9.59 -8.72
N VAL A 131 1.20 -9.62 -8.91
CA VAL A 131 1.82 -10.32 -10.04
C VAL A 131 1.53 -11.82 -9.96
N GLU A 132 1.69 -12.42 -8.79
CA GLU A 132 1.39 -13.84 -8.56
C GLU A 132 -0.07 -14.16 -8.84
N TYR A 133 -0.98 -13.29 -8.38
CA TYR A 133 -2.41 -13.46 -8.61
C TYR A 133 -2.74 -13.39 -10.10
N GLN A 134 -2.20 -12.43 -10.82
CA GLN A 134 -2.41 -12.27 -12.25
C GLN A 134 -1.85 -13.46 -13.04
N ALA A 135 -0.69 -13.97 -12.64
CA ALA A 135 -0.08 -15.14 -13.29
C ALA A 135 -0.95 -16.39 -13.08
N ALA A 136 -1.46 -16.59 -11.87
CA ALA A 136 -2.35 -17.71 -11.58
C ALA A 136 -3.66 -17.63 -12.37
N ASP A 137 -4.24 -16.43 -12.47
CA ASP A 137 -5.45 -16.20 -13.25
C ASP A 137 -5.21 -16.47 -14.73
N ALA A 138 -4.08 -16.04 -15.27
CA ALA A 138 -3.70 -16.29 -16.66
C ALA A 138 -3.51 -17.78 -16.93
N GLU A 139 -2.90 -18.53 -16.02
CA GLU A 139 -2.74 -20.00 -16.15
C GLU A 139 -4.10 -20.68 -16.19
N ILE A 140 -5.00 -20.31 -15.30
CA ILE A 140 -6.36 -20.89 -15.27
C ILE A 140 -7.09 -20.63 -16.59
N THR A 141 -6.99 -19.42 -17.12
CA THR A 141 -7.59 -19.04 -18.37
C THR A 141 -7.00 -19.86 -19.54
N THR A 142 -5.68 -19.99 -19.57
CA THR A 142 -4.97 -20.75 -20.60
C THR A 142 -5.37 -22.23 -20.58
N GLU A 143 -5.44 -22.84 -19.39
CA GLU A 143 -5.88 -24.23 -19.24
C GLU A 143 -7.32 -24.42 -19.71
N ALA A 144 -8.20 -23.50 -19.35
CA ALA A 144 -9.61 -23.54 -19.76
C ALA A 144 -9.73 -23.44 -21.28
N GLU A 145 -8.95 -22.57 -21.90
CA GLU A 145 -8.93 -22.41 -23.34
C GLU A 145 -8.43 -23.67 -24.04
N LEU A 146 -7.37 -24.28 -23.52
CA LEU A 146 -6.82 -25.53 -24.07
C LEU A 146 -7.84 -26.66 -23.97
N LYS A 147 -8.50 -26.79 -22.84
CA LYS A 147 -9.56 -27.80 -22.66
C LYS A 147 -10.70 -27.62 -23.63
N LYS A 148 -11.09 -26.37 -23.86
CA LYS A 148 -12.15 -26.06 -24.82
C LYS A 148 -11.77 -26.45 -26.24
N LEU A 149 -10.53 -26.17 -26.65
CA LEU A 149 -10.01 -26.53 -27.96
C LEU A 149 -10.02 -28.05 -28.16
N VAL A 150 -9.62 -28.79 -27.14
CA VAL A 150 -9.62 -30.25 -27.19
C VAL A 150 -11.05 -30.81 -27.31
N ARG A 151 -12.03 -30.18 -26.65
CA ARG A 151 -13.42 -30.62 -26.75
C ARG A 151 -14.05 -30.36 -28.11
N ASP A 152 -13.65 -29.29 -28.76
CA ASP A 152 -14.23 -28.87 -30.03
C ASP A 152 -13.70 -29.71 -31.21
N ASP A 153 -12.64 -30.48 -30.98
CA ASP A 153 -12.12 -31.42 -31.95
C ASP A 153 -12.84 -32.80 -31.86
#